data_bff5f5f523123113b438805cd2521f5e
#
_entry.id   bff5f5f523123113b438805cd2521f5e
#
_cell.length_a   1.000
_cell.length_b   1.000
_cell.length_c   1.000
_cell.angle_alpha   90.00
_cell.angle_beta   90.00
_cell.angle_gamma   90.00
#
_symmetry.space_group_name_H-M   'P 1'
#
loop_
_entity.id
_entity.type
_entity.pdbx_description
1 polymer ?
#
loop_
_entity_poly.entity_id
_entity_poly.type
_entity_poly.pdbx_seq_one_letter_code
_entity_poly.pdbx_strand_id
1 'polypeptide(L)'
;QVLLPFFWLAIFWFSGYYNQPFGKSRLTEFFTTLLSTIVGTILVFFILFINDLPDHFEVYYQLFFALLGLQFLFVYVPRLLITQRGLRKVASREWTTSALIIGVGSKAQHVAQNLYTQGYRIVGYIPDDEKTEITVPLNEVVGTLDNLSEVIVDNDVEEIVVAVESPGNSRMLSILYPLYRYKVPVKVLADHDTFLSHARIKTIRGVPLV
;
A
#
# COMPACT_ATOMS: atom_id res chain seq x y z
N GLN A 1 -17.80 29.71 7.71
CA GLN A 1 -18.18 28.53 6.88
C GLN A 1 -17.01 28.01 6.02
N VAL A 2 -16.11 28.87 5.51
CA VAL A 2 -14.97 28.49 4.66
C VAL A 2 -13.91 27.66 5.42
N LEU A 3 -13.75 27.84 6.72
CA LEU A 3 -12.75 27.14 7.53
C LEU A 3 -13.10 25.67 7.82
N LEU A 4 -14.37 25.29 7.74
CA LEU A 4 -14.83 23.93 8.07
C LEU A 4 -14.23 22.84 7.14
N PRO A 5 -14.17 23.02 5.81
CA PRO A 5 -13.50 22.04 4.94
C PRO A 5 -12.01 21.87 5.25
N PHE A 6 -11.29 22.96 5.54
CA PHE A 6 -9.87 22.88 5.89
C PHE A 6 -9.63 22.17 7.23
N PHE A 7 -10.52 22.37 8.20
CA PHE A 7 -10.52 21.63 9.45
C PHE A 7 -10.63 20.12 9.22
N TRP A 8 -11.60 19.68 8.40
CA TRP A 8 -11.78 18.26 8.09
C TRP A 8 -10.61 17.67 7.30
N LEU A 9 -10.03 18.43 6.36
CA LEU A 9 -8.82 18.00 5.66
C LEU A 9 -7.67 17.78 6.63
N ALA A 10 -7.47 18.67 7.62
CA ALA A 10 -6.46 18.51 8.64
C ALA A 10 -6.68 17.25 9.50
N ILE A 11 -7.90 17.03 10.00
CA ILE A 11 -8.25 15.81 10.77
C ILE A 11 -7.92 14.54 9.98
N PHE A 12 -8.33 14.46 8.71
CA PHE A 12 -8.06 13.28 7.88
C PHE A 12 -6.58 13.15 7.51
N TRP A 13 -5.85 14.24 7.38
CA TRP A 13 -4.40 14.22 7.18
C TRP A 13 -3.68 13.62 8.39
N PHE A 14 -3.95 14.11 9.59
CA PHE A 14 -3.33 13.62 10.82
C PHE A 14 -3.70 12.17 11.15
N SER A 15 -4.88 11.72 10.78
CA SER A 15 -5.28 10.31 10.98
C SER A 15 -4.63 9.32 10.00
N GLY A 16 -3.76 9.79 9.09
CA GLY A 16 -3.15 8.94 8.07
C GLY A 16 -4.14 8.40 7.04
N TYR A 17 -5.26 9.09 6.87
CA TYR A 17 -6.34 8.70 5.99
C TYR A 17 -5.89 8.59 4.53
N TYR A 18 -5.00 9.48 4.08
CA TYR A 18 -4.47 9.52 2.72
C TYR A 18 -3.29 8.59 2.47
N ASN A 19 -2.75 7.95 3.51
CA ASN A 19 -1.64 7.02 3.34
C ASN A 19 -2.13 5.71 2.72
N GLN A 20 -1.54 5.31 1.60
CA GLN A 20 -1.77 4.05 0.89
C GLN A 20 -3.27 3.74 0.64
N PRO A 21 -3.92 4.46 -0.29
CA PRO A 21 -5.38 4.36 -0.50
C PRO A 21 -5.84 2.97 -0.97
N PHE A 22 -5.01 2.22 -1.70
CA PHE A 22 -5.37 0.91 -2.26
C PHE A 22 -4.86 -0.30 -1.46
N GLY A 23 -4.07 -0.10 -0.40
CA GLY A 23 -3.44 -1.18 0.36
C GLY A 23 -4.07 -1.48 1.72
N LYS A 24 -5.06 -0.72 2.16
CA LYS A 24 -5.72 -0.92 3.45
C LYS A 24 -6.84 -1.95 3.36
N SER A 25 -7.03 -2.75 4.42
CA SER A 25 -8.21 -3.60 4.52
C SER A 25 -9.47 -2.73 4.66
N ARG A 26 -10.62 -3.23 4.18
CA ARG A 26 -11.91 -2.51 4.30
C ARG A 26 -12.28 -2.19 5.75
N LEU A 27 -11.94 -3.11 6.67
CA LEU A 27 -12.15 -2.90 8.10
C LEU A 27 -11.28 -1.77 8.64
N THR A 28 -9.99 -1.73 8.28
CA THR A 28 -9.10 -0.64 8.69
C THR A 28 -9.58 0.71 8.14
N GLU A 29 -10.06 0.74 6.92
CA GLU A 29 -10.63 1.95 6.29
C GLU A 29 -11.88 2.43 7.02
N PHE A 30 -12.79 1.51 7.36
CA PHE A 30 -13.99 1.79 8.13
C PHE A 30 -13.65 2.38 9.52
N PHE A 31 -12.81 1.69 10.29
CA PHE A 31 -12.45 2.13 11.65
C PHE A 31 -11.66 3.45 11.65
N THR A 32 -10.74 3.65 10.70
CA THR A 32 -10.01 4.92 10.59
C THR A 32 -10.97 6.07 10.28
N THR A 33 -11.92 5.85 9.37
CA THR A 33 -12.92 6.88 9.02
C THR A 33 -13.83 7.17 10.21
N LEU A 34 -14.33 6.13 10.87
CA LEU A 34 -15.21 6.25 12.03
C LEU A 34 -14.53 7.03 13.16
N LEU A 35 -13.31 6.63 13.54
CA LEU A 35 -12.57 7.28 14.61
C LEU A 35 -12.25 8.75 14.28
N SER A 36 -11.79 9.02 13.06
CA SER A 36 -11.50 10.40 12.61
C SER A 36 -12.77 11.26 12.61
N THR A 37 -13.89 10.69 12.20
CA THR A 37 -15.18 11.40 12.19
C THR A 37 -15.65 11.67 13.61
N ILE A 38 -15.54 10.72 14.53
CA ILE A 38 -15.88 10.92 15.95
C ILE A 38 -15.06 12.06 16.55
N VAL A 39 -13.72 12.00 16.41
CA VAL A 39 -12.83 13.04 16.94
C VAL A 39 -13.17 14.41 16.34
N GLY A 40 -13.30 14.49 15.03
CA GLY A 40 -13.65 15.74 14.34
C GLY A 40 -15.01 16.28 14.77
N THR A 41 -16.03 15.41 14.89
CA THR A 41 -17.37 15.81 15.34
C THR A 41 -17.37 16.33 16.76
N ILE A 42 -16.62 15.68 17.69
CA ILE A 42 -16.46 16.16 19.07
C ILE A 42 -15.86 17.57 19.07
N LEU A 43 -14.80 17.81 18.30
CA LEU A 43 -14.16 19.13 18.24
C LEU A 43 -15.10 20.21 17.67
N VAL A 44 -15.78 19.91 16.57
CA VAL A 44 -16.78 20.82 15.97
C VAL A 44 -17.91 21.08 16.94
N PHE A 45 -18.39 20.05 17.62
CA PHE A 45 -19.46 20.16 18.61
C PHE A 45 -19.07 21.07 19.77
N PHE A 46 -17.85 20.94 20.32
CA PHE A 46 -17.37 21.85 21.36
C PHE A 46 -17.26 23.29 20.87
N ILE A 47 -16.81 23.54 19.64
CA ILE A 47 -16.73 24.89 19.06
C ILE A 47 -18.13 25.51 18.93
N LEU A 48 -19.10 24.72 18.49
CA LEU A 48 -20.50 25.16 18.37
C LEU A 48 -21.12 25.44 19.76
N PHE A 49 -20.79 24.60 20.74
CA PHE A 49 -21.28 24.70 22.11
C PHE A 49 -20.83 25.98 22.83
N ILE A 50 -19.63 26.48 22.52
CA ILE A 50 -19.12 27.73 23.09
C ILE A 50 -19.92 28.94 22.59
N ASN A 51 -20.50 28.85 21.39
CA ASN A 51 -21.14 29.98 20.73
C ASN A 51 -22.65 30.01 20.91
N ASP A 52 -23.30 28.86 21.16
CA ASP A 52 -24.78 28.77 21.21
C ASP A 52 -25.19 27.62 22.12
N LEU A 53 -25.84 27.96 23.25
CA LEU A 53 -26.33 27.01 24.24
C LEU A 53 -27.84 26.76 24.02
N PRO A 54 -28.25 25.58 23.52
CA PRO A 54 -29.66 25.22 23.42
C PRO A 54 -30.31 25.07 24.81
N ASP A 55 -31.59 25.44 24.90
CA ASP A 55 -32.37 25.43 26.16
C ASP A 55 -32.67 24.01 26.68
N HIS A 56 -32.56 22.98 25.83
CA HIS A 56 -32.93 21.61 26.17
C HIS A 56 -31.80 20.60 25.88
N PHE A 57 -31.43 19.75 26.87
CA PHE A 57 -30.41 18.75 26.74
C PHE A 57 -30.63 17.70 25.64
N GLU A 58 -31.86 17.38 25.32
CA GLU A 58 -32.21 16.40 24.30
C GLU A 58 -31.77 16.85 22.90
N VAL A 59 -31.79 18.15 22.63
CA VAL A 59 -31.36 18.73 21.35
C VAL A 59 -29.86 18.47 21.10
N TYR A 60 -29.05 18.46 22.16
CA TYR A 60 -27.60 18.21 22.03
C TYR A 60 -27.29 16.82 21.50
N TYR A 61 -27.93 15.78 22.06
CA TYR A 61 -27.70 14.41 21.60
C TYR A 61 -28.19 14.23 20.14
N GLN A 62 -29.34 14.78 19.81
CA GLN A 62 -29.87 14.72 18.45
C GLN A 62 -28.93 15.39 17.45
N LEU A 63 -28.44 16.59 17.75
CA LEU A 63 -27.52 17.34 16.91
C LEU A 63 -26.16 16.59 16.78
N PHE A 64 -25.63 16.08 17.88
CA PHE A 64 -24.38 15.34 17.88
C PHE A 64 -24.45 14.10 16.99
N PHE A 65 -25.45 13.24 17.21
CA PHE A 65 -25.59 12.00 16.42
C PHE A 65 -25.98 12.28 14.98
N ALA A 66 -26.80 13.30 14.71
CA ALA A 66 -27.12 13.71 13.35
C ALA A 66 -25.88 14.21 12.61
N LEU A 67 -25.06 15.06 13.25
CA LEU A 67 -23.82 15.58 12.69
C LEU A 67 -22.82 14.45 12.44
N LEU A 68 -22.64 13.55 13.42
CA LEU A 68 -21.75 12.39 13.31
C LEU A 68 -22.18 11.46 12.16
N GLY A 69 -23.46 11.08 12.11
CA GLY A 69 -23.99 10.18 11.11
C GLY A 69 -23.91 10.77 9.70
N LEU A 70 -24.29 12.03 9.55
CA LEU A 70 -24.26 12.74 8.28
C LEU A 70 -22.82 12.90 7.79
N GLN A 71 -21.91 13.32 8.67
CA GLN A 71 -20.50 13.48 8.34
C GLN A 71 -19.84 12.15 7.97
N PHE A 72 -20.10 11.10 8.75
CA PHE A 72 -19.58 9.75 8.44
C PHE A 72 -20.08 9.26 7.08
N LEU A 73 -21.36 9.41 6.79
CA LEU A 73 -21.98 8.96 5.55
C LEU A 73 -21.38 9.70 4.33
N PHE A 74 -21.27 11.04 4.41
CA PHE A 74 -20.74 11.86 3.32
C PHE A 74 -19.24 11.64 3.09
N VAL A 75 -18.49 11.18 4.07
CA VAL A 75 -17.08 10.86 3.91
C VAL A 75 -16.87 9.40 3.48
N TYR A 76 -17.54 8.46 4.14
CA TYR A 76 -17.30 7.03 3.93
C TYR A 76 -17.86 6.54 2.59
N VAL A 77 -19.08 6.95 2.22
CA VAL A 77 -19.72 6.45 1.00
C VAL A 77 -18.98 6.85 -0.28
N PRO A 78 -18.64 8.13 -0.52
CA PRO A 78 -17.85 8.50 -1.70
C PRO A 78 -16.51 7.81 -1.76
N ARG A 79 -15.82 7.69 -0.60
CA ARG A 79 -14.55 6.99 -0.53
C ARG A 79 -14.69 5.52 -0.91
N LEU A 80 -15.68 4.83 -0.36
CA LEU A 80 -15.94 3.42 -0.69
C LEU A 80 -16.18 3.24 -2.19
N LEU A 81 -16.94 4.14 -2.82
CA LEU A 81 -17.18 4.12 -4.26
C LEU A 81 -15.90 4.36 -5.08
N ILE A 82 -15.07 5.32 -4.66
CA ILE A 82 -13.80 5.63 -5.34
C ILE A 82 -12.83 4.44 -5.20
N THR A 83 -12.69 3.90 -3.98
CA THR A 83 -11.83 2.74 -3.72
C THR A 83 -12.30 1.52 -4.51
N GLN A 84 -13.61 1.25 -4.58
CA GLN A 84 -14.15 0.16 -5.38
C GLN A 84 -13.88 0.34 -6.88
N ARG A 85 -14.04 1.57 -7.41
CA ARG A 85 -13.72 1.85 -8.82
C ARG A 85 -12.23 1.68 -9.10
N GLY A 86 -11.36 2.17 -8.21
CA GLY A 86 -9.91 1.99 -8.30
C GLY A 86 -9.52 0.52 -8.30
N LEU A 87 -10.05 -0.28 -7.36
CA LEU A 87 -9.79 -1.72 -7.30
C LEU A 87 -10.30 -2.48 -8.54
N ARG A 88 -11.44 -2.05 -9.13
CA ARG A 88 -11.92 -2.63 -10.39
C ARG A 88 -10.97 -2.34 -11.54
N LYS A 89 -10.43 -1.11 -11.64
CA LYS A 89 -9.45 -0.73 -12.66
C LYS A 89 -8.13 -1.50 -12.53
N VAL A 90 -7.67 -1.73 -11.31
CA VAL A 90 -6.53 -2.61 -11.05
C VAL A 90 -6.86 -4.06 -11.45
N ALA A 91 -8.05 -4.55 -11.12
CA ALA A 91 -8.49 -5.91 -11.49
C ALA A 91 -8.70 -6.09 -12.99
N SER A 92 -9.15 -5.04 -13.71
CA SER A 92 -9.27 -5.04 -15.18
C SER A 92 -7.94 -4.81 -15.91
N ARG A 93 -6.83 -4.65 -15.19
CA ARG A 93 -5.49 -4.34 -15.71
C ARG A 93 -5.39 -3.02 -16.50
N GLU A 94 -6.31 -2.11 -16.30
CA GLU A 94 -6.16 -0.75 -16.83
C GLU A 94 -5.04 0.02 -16.10
N TRP A 95 -4.83 -0.32 -14.83
CA TRP A 95 -3.75 0.22 -14.00
C TRP A 95 -2.88 -0.94 -13.53
N THR A 96 -1.77 -1.14 -14.18
CA THR A 96 -0.77 -2.16 -13.84
C THR A 96 0.50 -1.50 -13.32
N THR A 97 1.04 -2.03 -12.25
CA THR A 97 2.38 -1.67 -11.78
C THR A 97 3.39 -2.62 -12.41
N SER A 98 4.40 -2.07 -13.09
CA SER A 98 5.46 -2.85 -13.72
C SER A 98 6.45 -3.33 -12.67
N ALA A 99 6.50 -4.63 -12.40
CA ALA A 99 7.39 -5.23 -11.41
C ALA A 99 8.47 -6.09 -12.06
N LEU A 100 9.71 -5.88 -11.60
CA LEU A 100 10.87 -6.69 -11.93
C LEU A 100 11.19 -7.61 -10.75
N ILE A 101 11.40 -8.90 -11.01
CA ILE A 101 11.67 -9.87 -9.94
C ILE A 101 13.16 -10.25 -9.98
N ILE A 102 13.85 -10.12 -8.83
CA ILE A 102 15.20 -10.60 -8.64
C ILE A 102 15.12 -11.98 -7.97
N GLY A 103 15.55 -12.99 -8.69
CA GLY A 103 15.44 -14.40 -8.38
C GLY A 103 14.81 -15.17 -9.53
N VAL A 104 15.22 -16.42 -9.74
CA VAL A 104 14.77 -17.30 -10.83
C VAL A 104 14.29 -18.67 -10.35
N GLY A 105 14.28 -18.89 -9.05
CA GLY A 105 13.85 -20.13 -8.40
C GLY A 105 12.34 -20.23 -8.17
N SER A 106 11.93 -21.25 -7.44
CA SER A 106 10.53 -21.55 -7.13
C SER A 106 9.83 -20.42 -6.36
N LYS A 107 10.56 -19.74 -5.48
CA LYS A 107 10.05 -18.57 -4.74
C LYS A 107 9.69 -17.42 -5.69
N ALA A 108 10.54 -17.14 -6.67
CA ALA A 108 10.29 -16.10 -7.67
C ALA A 108 9.03 -16.41 -8.48
N GLN A 109 8.85 -17.65 -8.91
CA GLN A 109 7.65 -18.09 -9.62
C GLN A 109 6.38 -17.95 -8.78
N HIS A 110 6.43 -18.36 -7.51
CA HIS A 110 5.30 -18.22 -6.60
C HIS A 110 4.92 -16.76 -6.33
N VAL A 111 5.93 -15.90 -6.14
CA VAL A 111 5.72 -14.45 -5.97
C VAL A 111 5.12 -13.82 -7.22
N ALA A 112 5.64 -14.17 -8.41
CA ALA A 112 5.11 -13.69 -9.68
C ALA A 112 3.62 -14.01 -9.85
N GLN A 113 3.24 -15.25 -9.54
CA GLN A 113 1.85 -15.71 -9.60
C GLN A 113 0.93 -14.89 -8.68
N ASN A 114 1.38 -14.61 -7.47
CA ASN A 114 0.65 -13.77 -6.51
C ASN A 114 0.55 -12.32 -6.98
N LEU A 115 1.63 -11.73 -7.49
CA LEU A 115 1.65 -10.37 -8.02
C LEU A 115 0.74 -10.23 -9.24
N TYR A 116 0.77 -11.22 -10.13
CA TYR A 116 -0.10 -11.27 -11.32
C TYR A 116 -1.59 -11.23 -10.94
N THR A 117 -2.02 -11.95 -9.90
CA THR A 117 -3.41 -11.92 -9.42
C THR A 117 -3.81 -10.58 -8.79
N GLN A 118 -2.83 -9.72 -8.50
CA GLN A 118 -3.03 -8.40 -7.89
C GLN A 118 -2.95 -7.26 -8.90
N GLY A 119 -2.84 -7.57 -10.19
CA GLY A 119 -2.79 -6.58 -11.25
C GLY A 119 -1.39 -6.06 -11.56
N TYR A 120 -0.33 -6.72 -11.06
CA TYR A 120 1.03 -6.39 -11.48
C TYR A 120 1.32 -6.95 -12.88
N ARG A 121 2.08 -6.18 -13.65
CA ARG A 121 2.70 -6.63 -14.87
C ARG A 121 4.13 -7.06 -14.56
N ILE A 122 4.41 -8.36 -14.64
CA ILE A 122 5.78 -8.84 -14.48
C ILE A 122 6.54 -8.51 -15.76
N VAL A 123 7.58 -7.70 -15.62
CA VAL A 123 8.47 -7.30 -16.72
C VAL A 123 9.40 -8.45 -17.08
N GLY A 124 9.91 -9.13 -16.06
CA GLY A 124 10.81 -10.28 -16.22
C GLY A 124 11.52 -10.61 -14.93
N TYR A 125 12.50 -11.49 -15.07
CA TYR A 125 13.31 -12.00 -13.97
C TYR A 125 14.78 -11.66 -14.18
N ILE A 126 15.49 -11.44 -13.07
CA ILE A 126 16.96 -11.32 -13.05
C ILE A 126 17.52 -12.38 -12.11
N PRO A 127 18.46 -13.22 -12.57
CA PRO A 127 19.11 -14.19 -11.71
C PRO A 127 19.93 -13.49 -10.63
N ASP A 128 19.84 -14.03 -9.43
CA ASP A 128 20.62 -13.59 -8.28
C ASP A 128 22.00 -14.22 -8.24
N ASP A 129 22.18 -15.39 -8.89
CA ASP A 129 23.45 -16.10 -9.09
C ASP A 129 23.39 -16.97 -10.34
N GLU A 130 24.55 -17.16 -10.97
CA GLU A 130 24.72 -18.08 -12.11
C GLU A 130 24.45 -19.56 -11.75
N LYS A 131 24.54 -19.90 -10.45
CA LYS A 131 24.37 -21.27 -9.94
C LYS A 131 22.93 -21.59 -9.49
N THR A 132 22.03 -20.62 -9.50
CA THR A 132 20.64 -20.85 -9.07
C THR A 132 19.89 -21.65 -10.15
N GLU A 133 19.23 -22.72 -9.74
CA GLU A 133 18.38 -23.50 -10.63
C GLU A 133 17.25 -22.62 -11.18
N ILE A 134 17.20 -22.49 -12.51
CA ILE A 134 16.23 -21.66 -13.18
C ILE A 134 14.92 -22.44 -13.31
N THR A 135 13.91 -22.03 -12.54
CA THR A 135 12.58 -22.63 -12.57
C THR A 135 11.60 -21.79 -13.41
N VAL A 136 11.96 -20.53 -13.70
CA VAL A 136 11.17 -19.62 -14.52
C VAL A 136 11.48 -19.81 -16.01
N PRO A 137 10.56 -19.42 -16.93
CA PRO A 137 10.80 -19.50 -18.36
C PRO A 137 12.02 -18.65 -18.76
N LEU A 138 12.98 -19.25 -19.50
CA LEU A 138 14.20 -18.56 -19.91
C LEU A 138 13.98 -17.32 -20.78
N ASN A 139 12.88 -17.29 -21.53
CA ASN A 139 12.49 -16.14 -22.35
C ASN A 139 11.99 -14.95 -21.54
N GLU A 140 11.72 -15.15 -20.24
CA GLU A 140 11.31 -14.10 -19.32
C GLU A 140 12.49 -13.57 -18.47
N VAL A 141 13.68 -14.10 -18.64
CA VAL A 141 14.91 -13.57 -18.05
C VAL A 141 15.38 -12.40 -18.90
N VAL A 142 15.28 -11.19 -18.35
CA VAL A 142 15.47 -9.93 -19.11
C VAL A 142 16.85 -9.31 -18.93
N GLY A 143 17.70 -9.85 -18.04
CA GLY A 143 19.05 -9.31 -17.82
C GLY A 143 19.76 -9.95 -16.65
N THR A 144 20.78 -9.25 -16.18
CA THR A 144 21.62 -9.61 -15.02
C THR A 144 21.66 -8.45 -14.03
N LEU A 145 22.21 -8.67 -12.84
CA LEU A 145 22.40 -7.61 -11.86
C LEU A 145 23.33 -6.48 -12.36
N ASP A 146 24.22 -6.78 -13.31
CA ASP A 146 25.18 -5.81 -13.83
C ASP A 146 24.53 -4.80 -14.79
N ASN A 147 23.54 -5.23 -15.57
CA ASN A 147 22.81 -4.36 -16.51
C ASN A 147 21.42 -3.88 -15.98
N LEU A 148 21.22 -3.98 -14.67
CA LEU A 148 19.95 -3.66 -14.02
C LEU A 148 19.44 -2.24 -14.33
N SER A 149 20.33 -1.25 -14.49
CA SER A 149 19.97 0.12 -14.81
C SER A 149 19.27 0.25 -16.17
N GLU A 150 19.76 -0.48 -17.16
CA GLU A 150 19.18 -0.50 -18.52
C GLU A 150 17.81 -1.18 -18.47
N VAL A 151 17.74 -2.34 -17.81
CA VAL A 151 16.46 -3.08 -17.66
C VAL A 151 15.38 -2.23 -16.98
N ILE A 152 15.72 -1.46 -15.95
CA ILE A 152 14.77 -0.59 -15.23
C ILE A 152 14.22 0.49 -16.17
N VAL A 153 15.11 1.14 -16.95
CA VAL A 153 14.72 2.26 -17.82
C VAL A 153 13.96 1.76 -19.05
N ASP A 154 14.47 0.74 -19.72
CA ASP A 154 13.91 0.24 -20.98
C ASP A 154 12.51 -0.37 -20.81
N ASN A 155 12.21 -0.87 -19.61
CA ASN A 155 10.94 -1.53 -19.33
C ASN A 155 10.01 -0.75 -18.40
N ASP A 156 10.33 0.53 -18.08
CA ASP A 156 9.53 1.36 -17.18
C ASP A 156 9.20 0.62 -15.87
N VAL A 157 10.23 0.08 -15.20
CA VAL A 157 10.07 -0.68 -13.96
C VAL A 157 9.68 0.28 -12.83
N GLU A 158 8.51 0.07 -12.24
CA GLU A 158 7.98 0.87 -11.14
C GLU A 158 8.25 0.25 -9.77
N GLU A 159 8.54 -1.06 -9.71
CA GLU A 159 8.79 -1.77 -8.46
C GLU A 159 9.74 -2.96 -8.67
N ILE A 160 10.66 -3.17 -7.72
CA ILE A 160 11.56 -4.33 -7.72
C ILE A 160 11.17 -5.25 -6.58
N VAL A 161 11.02 -6.55 -6.85
CA VAL A 161 10.69 -7.55 -5.84
C VAL A 161 11.81 -8.57 -5.75
N VAL A 162 12.44 -8.66 -4.58
CA VAL A 162 13.53 -9.61 -4.33
C VAL A 162 12.94 -10.90 -3.77
N ALA A 163 13.04 -11.98 -4.55
CA ALA A 163 12.48 -13.30 -4.25
C ALA A 163 13.55 -14.41 -4.43
N VAL A 164 14.61 -14.30 -3.64
CA VAL A 164 15.77 -15.20 -3.70
C VAL A 164 15.58 -16.41 -2.78
N GLU A 165 16.06 -17.56 -3.20
CA GLU A 165 16.02 -18.81 -2.44
C GLU A 165 17.02 -18.77 -1.27
N SER A 166 16.51 -18.68 -0.03
CA SER A 166 17.31 -18.79 1.22
C SER A 166 18.64 -18.02 1.23
N PRO A 167 18.64 -16.72 0.94
CA PRO A 167 19.87 -15.95 0.93
C PRO A 167 20.40 -15.80 2.36
N GLY A 168 21.66 -16.09 2.60
CA GLY A 168 22.34 -15.66 3.82
C GLY A 168 22.35 -14.12 3.92
N ASN A 169 22.45 -13.57 5.14
CA ASN A 169 22.41 -12.12 5.36
C ASN A 169 23.39 -11.34 4.49
N SER A 170 24.62 -11.84 4.32
CA SER A 170 25.64 -11.18 3.49
C SER A 170 25.23 -11.09 2.02
N ARG A 171 24.58 -12.14 1.49
CA ARG A 171 24.13 -12.18 0.11
C ARG A 171 22.92 -11.27 -0.12
N MET A 172 21.97 -11.26 0.81
CA MET A 172 20.84 -10.34 0.74
C MET A 172 21.33 -8.88 0.70
N LEU A 173 22.30 -8.53 1.55
CA LEU A 173 22.89 -7.19 1.55
C LEU A 173 23.62 -6.87 0.24
N SER A 174 24.33 -7.82 -0.37
CA SER A 174 25.01 -7.61 -1.66
C SER A 174 24.02 -7.37 -2.81
N ILE A 175 22.82 -7.94 -2.74
CA ILE A 175 21.74 -7.69 -3.70
C ILE A 175 21.07 -6.33 -3.43
N LEU A 176 20.77 -6.03 -2.16
CA LEU A 176 20.02 -4.81 -1.82
C LEU A 176 20.86 -3.54 -1.97
N TYR A 177 22.16 -3.60 -1.65
CA TYR A 177 23.02 -2.40 -1.65
C TYR A 177 23.06 -1.68 -3.01
N PRO A 178 23.26 -2.35 -4.15
CA PRO A 178 23.18 -1.71 -5.47
C PRO A 178 21.80 -1.13 -5.78
N LEU A 179 20.70 -1.75 -5.25
CA LEU A 179 19.33 -1.32 -5.52
C LEU A 179 18.99 0.03 -4.90
N TYR A 180 19.64 0.42 -3.81
CA TYR A 180 19.43 1.74 -3.20
C TYR A 180 19.80 2.92 -4.12
N ARG A 181 20.61 2.66 -5.15
CA ARG A 181 20.96 3.68 -6.15
C ARG A 181 19.76 4.08 -6.99
N TYR A 182 18.83 3.16 -7.19
CA TYR A 182 17.65 3.39 -8.02
C TYR A 182 16.53 3.94 -7.15
N LYS A 183 15.81 4.96 -7.67
CA LYS A 183 14.65 5.55 -6.97
C LYS A 183 13.37 4.70 -7.12
N VAL A 184 13.52 3.41 -7.29
CA VAL A 184 12.43 2.43 -7.46
C VAL A 184 12.20 1.75 -6.11
N PRO A 185 10.95 1.64 -5.64
CA PRO A 185 10.63 0.89 -4.42
C PRO A 185 11.08 -0.56 -4.53
N VAL A 186 11.80 -1.02 -3.50
CA VAL A 186 12.27 -2.40 -3.40
C VAL A 186 11.50 -3.11 -2.31
N LYS A 187 10.89 -4.23 -2.65
CA LYS A 187 10.23 -5.15 -1.71
C LYS A 187 11.01 -6.44 -1.62
N VAL A 188 11.15 -6.95 -0.42
CA VAL A 188 11.81 -8.23 -0.16
C VAL A 188 10.78 -9.23 0.31
N LEU A 189 10.83 -10.45 -0.21
CA LEU A 189 10.03 -11.55 0.32
C LEU A 189 10.47 -11.84 1.76
N ALA A 190 9.59 -11.61 2.74
CA ALA A 190 9.89 -11.93 4.13
C ALA A 190 9.80 -13.44 4.33
N ASP A 191 10.94 -14.09 4.46
CA ASP A 191 11.06 -15.46 4.95
C ASP A 191 11.23 -15.45 6.47
N HIS A 192 10.95 -16.57 7.14
CA HIS A 192 11.02 -16.67 8.61
C HIS A 192 12.40 -16.29 9.19
N ASP A 193 13.45 -16.32 8.37
CA ASP A 193 14.83 -16.01 8.77
C ASP A 193 15.27 -14.56 8.47
N THR A 194 14.43 -13.77 7.80
CA THR A 194 14.79 -12.40 7.38
C THR A 194 14.27 -11.36 8.38
N PHE A 195 14.84 -11.33 9.58
CA PHE A 195 14.58 -10.27 10.55
C PHE A 195 15.35 -8.99 10.21
N LEU A 196 14.78 -8.15 9.36
CA LEU A 196 15.17 -6.74 9.29
C LEU A 196 14.40 -5.99 10.36
N SER A 197 15.05 -5.64 11.45
CA SER A 197 14.46 -5.10 12.68
C SER A 197 13.70 -3.77 12.55
N HIS A 198 13.62 -3.19 11.35
CA HIS A 198 12.93 -1.90 11.07
C HIS A 198 12.06 -1.93 9.80
N ALA A 199 11.86 -3.08 9.20
CA ALA A 199 11.08 -3.20 7.98
C ALA A 199 9.58 -3.28 8.27
N ARG A 200 8.75 -2.55 7.52
CA ARG A 200 7.29 -2.68 7.59
C ARG A 200 6.84 -3.87 6.76
N ILE A 201 6.44 -4.94 7.42
CA ILE A 201 5.88 -6.12 6.75
C ILE A 201 4.51 -5.78 6.18
N LYS A 202 4.33 -5.93 4.86
CA LYS A 202 3.05 -5.83 4.19
C LYS A 202 2.67 -7.21 3.66
N THR A 203 1.60 -7.77 4.18
CA THR A 203 1.09 -9.05 3.70
C THR A 203 0.24 -8.83 2.46
N ILE A 204 0.60 -9.48 1.36
CA ILE A 204 -0.15 -9.50 0.13
C ILE A 204 -0.71 -10.90 -0.06
N ARG A 205 -2.03 -11.09 0.15
CA ARG A 205 -2.74 -12.37 0.09
C ARG A 205 -1.99 -13.56 0.72
N GLY A 206 -1.47 -13.35 1.95
CA GLY A 206 -0.77 -14.40 2.71
C GLY A 206 0.73 -14.52 2.43
N VAL A 207 1.29 -13.74 1.50
CA VAL A 207 2.74 -13.65 1.31
C VAL A 207 3.26 -12.39 2.02
N PRO A 208 4.08 -12.54 3.08
CA PRO A 208 4.68 -11.40 3.75
C PRO A 208 5.80 -10.81 2.89
N LEU A 209 5.71 -9.50 2.62
CA LEU A 209 6.74 -8.70 1.96
C LEU A 209 7.20 -7.59 2.90
N VAL A 210 8.48 -7.30 2.87
CA VAL A 210 9.11 -6.27 3.70
C VAL A 210 9.57 -5.10 2.84
#